data_1e30ebd0606462318b262c015925875a
#
_entry.id   1e30ebd0606462318b262c015925875a
#
_cell.length_a   1.000
_cell.length_b   1.000
_cell.length_c   1.000
_cell.angle_alpha   90.00
_cell.angle_beta   90.00
_cell.angle_gamma   90.00
#
_symmetry.space_group_name_H-M   'P 1'
#
loop_
_entity.id
_entity.type
_entity.pdbx_description
1 polymer ?
#
loop_
_entity_poly.entity_id
_entity_poly.type
_entity_poly.pdbx_seq_one_letter_code
_entity_poly.pdbx_strand_id
1 'polypeptide(L)'
;MKKVKILLFIVLTMAVLFLNSLQAAAAPEGLNKMEAALKDVLYEIGLPKGDDRLFMLTNAGYGQIENQTTETFLDIAYAVTGCKIGSRSLLPVHSPFYEPLWTSLYRKDTGATVFVRWTADGIKKQRINAAPEAIMTPAGWKEAAAGAIGQNLFSVVSISLAWSANPSWTLLWAASFHNHLCPGLNAGYFAAMALKEKLPLEKGDRYVFVSAPSKCWADAMQVIYDTTPGKGGGYAYAVSDKELEKYAQNGVAPIMMALRVNKKNDRCDGVVLGFDWDKVFAATGVSKDEFNAPNGPLPMISRAKISWKLVGAPLETNLSYIVELKRFLGKASLANMAVKGDPYAVVWDK
;
A
#
# COMPACT_ATOMS: atom_id res chain seq x y z
N MET A 1 16.82 15.88 -62.08
CA MET A 1 15.99 16.89 -61.42
C MET A 1 14.64 16.38 -60.87
N LYS A 2 13.83 15.60 -61.60
CA LYS A 2 12.54 15.08 -61.09
C LYS A 2 12.65 14.17 -59.85
N LYS A 3 13.64 13.27 -59.78
CA LYS A 3 13.84 12.35 -58.63
C LYS A 3 14.23 13.09 -57.34
N VAL A 4 15.00 14.16 -57.42
CA VAL A 4 15.39 14.98 -56.24
C VAL A 4 14.20 15.75 -55.65
N LYS A 5 13.31 16.24 -56.52
CA LYS A 5 12.11 16.97 -56.08
C LYS A 5 11.11 16.02 -55.37
N ILE A 6 11.00 14.77 -55.82
CA ILE A 6 10.13 13.76 -55.17
C ILE A 6 10.68 13.38 -53.81
N LEU A 7 12.00 13.17 -53.69
CA LEU A 7 12.63 12.83 -52.40
C LEU A 7 12.50 13.98 -51.39
N LEU A 8 12.68 15.21 -51.83
CA LEU A 8 12.51 16.39 -50.96
C LEU A 8 11.05 16.54 -50.47
N PHE A 9 10.08 16.24 -51.33
CA PHE A 9 8.66 16.28 -50.96
C PHE A 9 8.30 15.18 -49.95
N ILE A 10 8.84 13.98 -50.08
CA ILE A 10 8.63 12.87 -49.14
C ILE A 10 9.27 13.19 -47.78
N VAL A 11 10.48 13.74 -47.75
CA VAL A 11 11.15 14.13 -46.50
C VAL A 11 10.41 15.27 -45.82
N LEU A 12 9.90 16.25 -46.57
CA LEU A 12 9.12 17.35 -45.99
C LEU A 12 7.77 16.88 -45.45
N THR A 13 7.09 15.93 -46.14
CA THR A 13 5.82 15.37 -45.67
C THR A 13 6.02 14.48 -44.44
N MET A 14 7.10 13.68 -44.37
CA MET A 14 7.46 12.94 -43.16
C MET A 14 7.82 13.87 -42.01
N ALA A 15 8.56 14.94 -42.23
CA ALA A 15 8.89 15.93 -41.20
C ALA A 15 7.64 16.64 -40.65
N VAL A 16 6.67 16.99 -41.52
CA VAL A 16 5.38 17.56 -41.08
C VAL A 16 4.52 16.55 -40.35
N LEU A 17 4.52 15.29 -40.74
CA LEU A 17 3.83 14.22 -40.02
C LEU A 17 4.50 13.93 -38.67
N PHE A 18 5.82 13.98 -38.59
CA PHE A 18 6.57 13.84 -37.32
C PHE A 18 6.38 15.06 -36.41
N LEU A 19 6.32 16.26 -36.94
CA LEU A 19 6.03 17.48 -36.16
C LEU A 19 4.60 17.49 -35.62
N ASN A 20 3.64 16.96 -36.36
CA ASN A 20 2.26 16.82 -35.88
C ASN A 20 2.10 15.70 -34.85
N SER A 21 2.97 14.68 -34.85
CA SER A 21 2.97 13.63 -33.79
C SER A 21 3.69 14.07 -32.50
N LEU A 22 4.44 15.20 -32.57
CA LEU A 22 5.12 15.80 -31.40
C LEU A 22 4.34 16.98 -30.79
N GLN A 23 3.14 17.29 -31.28
CA GLN A 23 2.23 18.10 -30.49
C GLN A 23 1.82 17.21 -29.28
N ALA A 24 2.48 17.43 -28.17
CA ALA A 24 2.00 16.92 -26.89
C ALA A 24 0.51 17.30 -26.81
N ALA A 25 -0.36 16.31 -26.79
CA ALA A 25 -1.78 16.56 -26.65
C ALA A 25 -1.95 17.52 -25.48
N ALA A 26 -2.67 18.62 -25.68
CA ALA A 26 -2.92 19.56 -24.59
C ALA A 26 -3.43 18.79 -23.39
N ALA A 27 -2.87 19.06 -22.21
CA ALA A 27 -3.30 18.37 -21.02
C ALA A 27 -4.84 18.46 -20.90
N PRO A 28 -5.53 17.37 -20.52
CA PRO A 28 -6.98 17.39 -20.38
C PRO A 28 -7.45 18.58 -19.56
N GLU A 29 -8.55 19.23 -19.93
CA GLU A 29 -9.08 20.38 -19.20
C GLU A 29 -9.27 20.07 -17.72
N GLY A 30 -9.68 18.85 -17.39
CA GLY A 30 -9.82 18.36 -16.03
C GLY A 30 -8.50 18.38 -15.25
N LEU A 31 -7.35 18.10 -15.87
CA LEU A 31 -6.04 18.18 -15.21
C LEU A 31 -5.67 19.62 -14.87
N ASN A 32 -5.96 20.59 -15.75
CA ASN A 32 -5.72 22.01 -15.47
C ASN A 32 -6.59 22.49 -14.29
N LYS A 33 -7.85 22.04 -14.21
CA LYS A 33 -8.72 22.33 -13.07
C LYS A 33 -8.19 21.71 -11.77
N MET A 34 -7.69 20.47 -11.82
CA MET A 34 -7.07 19.83 -10.68
C MET A 34 -5.77 20.51 -10.24
N GLU A 35 -4.97 21.02 -11.18
CA GLU A 35 -3.79 21.84 -10.89
C GLU A 35 -4.17 23.12 -10.15
N ALA A 36 -5.18 23.84 -10.62
CA ALA A 36 -5.66 25.05 -9.97
C ALA A 36 -6.15 24.75 -8.55
N ALA A 37 -6.96 23.70 -8.39
CA ALA A 37 -7.42 23.28 -7.09
C ALA A 37 -6.28 22.88 -6.14
N LEU A 38 -5.22 22.24 -6.65
CA LEU A 38 -4.05 21.88 -5.86
C LEU A 38 -3.27 23.10 -5.37
N LYS A 39 -3.17 24.16 -6.18
CA LYS A 39 -2.59 25.46 -5.79
C LYS A 39 -3.37 26.09 -4.64
N ASP A 40 -4.71 26.09 -4.73
CA ASP A 40 -5.57 26.58 -3.66
C ASP A 40 -5.42 25.76 -2.37
N VAL A 41 -5.32 24.43 -2.49
CA VAL A 41 -5.11 23.54 -1.35
C VAL A 41 -3.76 23.80 -0.67
N LEU A 42 -2.70 24.00 -1.42
CA LEU A 42 -1.39 24.32 -0.86
C LEU A 42 -1.44 25.63 -0.07
N TYR A 43 -2.13 26.63 -0.60
CA TYR A 43 -2.35 27.88 0.11
C TYR A 43 -3.16 27.68 1.40
N GLU A 44 -4.23 26.90 1.37
CA GLU A 44 -5.07 26.61 2.54
C GLU A 44 -4.34 25.83 3.64
N ILE A 45 -3.43 24.94 3.26
CA ILE A 45 -2.59 24.16 4.18
C ILE A 45 -1.61 25.08 4.93
N GLY A 46 -1.28 26.24 4.36
CA GLY A 46 -0.44 27.26 4.99
C GLY A 46 1.03 26.85 5.12
N LEU A 47 1.55 26.06 4.17
CA LEU A 47 2.95 25.68 4.09
C LEU A 47 3.55 26.12 2.74
N PRO A 48 4.83 26.50 2.70
CA PRO A 48 5.49 26.78 1.44
C PRO A 48 5.71 25.49 0.63
N LYS A 49 5.89 25.66 -0.68
CA LYS A 49 6.28 24.58 -1.57
C LYS A 49 7.56 23.89 -1.10
N GLY A 50 7.52 22.56 -0.99
CA GLY A 50 8.66 21.74 -0.61
C GLY A 50 8.94 21.67 0.89
N ASP A 51 8.04 22.18 1.74
CA ASP A 51 8.14 22.05 3.20
C ASP A 51 8.15 20.56 3.62
N ASP A 52 9.02 20.20 4.56
CA ASP A 52 9.20 18.80 5.02
C ASP A 52 8.05 18.27 5.88
N ARG A 53 7.16 19.16 6.35
CA ARG A 53 5.93 18.81 7.05
C ARG A 53 4.78 18.47 6.10
N LEU A 54 4.96 18.68 4.78
CA LEU A 54 3.94 18.47 3.77
C LEU A 54 4.03 17.06 3.19
N PHE A 55 2.91 16.36 3.20
CA PHE A 55 2.75 15.06 2.54
C PHE A 55 1.58 15.09 1.57
N MET A 56 1.78 14.52 0.41
CA MET A 56 0.77 14.38 -0.62
C MET A 56 0.48 12.91 -0.92
N LEU A 57 -0.79 12.55 -0.87
CA LEU A 57 -1.30 11.25 -1.29
C LEU A 57 -2.21 11.43 -2.49
N THR A 58 -2.14 10.55 -3.49
CA THR A 58 -2.97 10.62 -4.70
C THR A 58 -3.13 9.25 -5.33
N ASN A 59 -4.22 9.02 -6.07
CA ASN A 59 -4.34 7.87 -6.95
C ASN A 59 -3.94 8.17 -8.41
N ALA A 60 -3.20 9.26 -8.65
CA ALA A 60 -2.68 9.58 -9.98
C ALA A 60 -1.84 8.43 -10.56
N GLY A 61 -1.98 8.19 -11.84
CA GLY A 61 -1.42 7.03 -12.54
C GLY A 61 -2.33 5.80 -12.54
N TYR A 62 -3.30 5.72 -11.62
CA TYR A 62 -4.34 4.68 -11.57
C TYR A 62 -5.72 5.25 -11.85
N GLY A 63 -6.09 6.36 -11.18
CA GLY A 63 -7.38 7.01 -11.36
C GLY A 63 -7.50 7.76 -12.69
N GLN A 64 -8.71 8.15 -13.05
CA GLN A 64 -9.00 8.78 -14.33
C GLN A 64 -9.66 10.15 -14.18
N ILE A 65 -9.52 10.97 -15.22
CA ILE A 65 -10.30 12.18 -15.50
C ILE A 65 -10.86 12.04 -16.91
N GLU A 66 -12.19 12.13 -17.07
CA GLU A 66 -12.85 12.11 -18.39
C GLU A 66 -12.41 10.92 -19.26
N ASN A 67 -12.27 9.73 -18.64
CA ASN A 67 -11.76 8.50 -19.26
C ASN A 67 -10.30 8.58 -19.76
N GLN A 68 -9.53 9.54 -19.27
CA GLN A 68 -8.11 9.67 -19.58
C GLN A 68 -7.25 9.31 -18.37
N THR A 69 -6.08 8.80 -18.63
CA THR A 69 -5.07 8.47 -17.61
C THR A 69 -4.50 9.73 -16.95
N THR A 70 -4.00 9.60 -15.73
CA THR A 70 -3.65 10.75 -14.89
C THR A 70 -2.20 10.72 -14.40
N GLU A 71 -1.31 9.96 -15.03
CA GLU A 71 0.10 9.85 -14.66
C GLU A 71 0.81 11.22 -14.70
N THR A 72 0.47 12.08 -15.66
CA THR A 72 1.03 13.44 -15.76
C THR A 72 0.67 14.33 -14.58
N PHE A 73 -0.36 13.98 -13.80
CA PHE A 73 -0.67 14.69 -12.57
C PHE A 73 0.42 14.55 -11.51
N LEU A 74 1.26 13.51 -11.56
CA LEU A 74 2.41 13.38 -10.66
C LEU A 74 3.44 14.49 -10.88
N ASP A 75 3.65 14.91 -12.12
CA ASP A 75 4.54 16.03 -12.47
C ASP A 75 3.92 17.37 -12.04
N ILE A 76 2.62 17.55 -12.26
CA ILE A 76 1.84 18.70 -11.76
C ILE A 76 1.93 18.77 -10.23
N ALA A 77 1.74 17.66 -9.56
CA ALA A 77 1.84 17.56 -8.10
C ALA A 77 3.20 18.04 -7.59
N TYR A 78 4.27 17.56 -8.21
CA TYR A 78 5.62 18.04 -7.90
C TYR A 78 5.81 19.53 -8.21
N ALA A 79 5.38 19.96 -9.39
CA ALA A 79 5.54 21.36 -9.81
C ALA A 79 4.84 22.33 -8.86
N VAL A 80 3.66 21.98 -8.35
CA VAL A 80 2.86 22.81 -7.44
C VAL A 80 3.36 22.70 -6.01
N THR A 81 3.48 21.49 -5.47
CA THR A 81 3.68 21.25 -4.03
C THR A 81 5.15 21.09 -3.64
N GLY A 82 6.03 20.73 -4.57
CA GLY A 82 7.41 20.33 -4.27
C GLY A 82 7.52 18.92 -3.67
N CYS A 83 6.41 18.22 -3.42
CA CYS A 83 6.41 16.85 -2.92
C CYS A 83 6.96 15.89 -3.97
N LYS A 84 7.82 14.93 -3.55
CA LYS A 84 8.50 13.98 -4.44
C LYS A 84 8.38 12.56 -3.92
N ILE A 85 8.30 11.60 -4.84
CA ILE A 85 8.37 10.18 -4.50
C ILE A 85 9.72 9.85 -3.81
N GLY A 86 10.82 10.32 -4.37
CA GLY A 86 12.17 10.07 -3.84
C GLY A 86 12.43 10.65 -2.44
N SER A 87 11.78 11.76 -2.08
CA SER A 87 11.83 12.31 -0.71
C SER A 87 10.73 11.77 0.21
N ARG A 88 9.94 10.82 -0.27
CA ARG A 88 8.81 10.19 0.47
C ARG A 88 7.70 11.16 0.86
N SER A 89 7.64 12.33 0.27
CA SER A 89 6.60 13.34 0.52
C SER A 89 5.44 13.31 -0.48
N LEU A 90 5.55 12.51 -1.56
CA LEU A 90 4.50 12.17 -2.51
C LEU A 90 4.38 10.65 -2.59
N LEU A 91 3.18 10.12 -2.38
CA LEU A 91 2.91 8.70 -2.52
C LEU A 91 1.70 8.49 -3.45
N PRO A 92 1.89 7.90 -4.64
CA PRO A 92 0.78 7.38 -5.42
C PRO A 92 0.24 6.12 -4.77
N VAL A 93 -1.08 5.96 -4.68
CA VAL A 93 -1.73 4.76 -4.15
C VAL A 93 -2.56 4.07 -5.20
N HIS A 94 -2.50 2.75 -5.20
CA HIS A 94 -3.23 1.90 -6.12
C HIS A 94 -4.75 2.11 -5.97
N SER A 95 -5.45 2.18 -7.08
CA SER A 95 -6.90 2.21 -7.13
C SER A 95 -7.39 1.54 -8.42
N PRO A 96 -8.66 1.10 -8.49
CA PRO A 96 -9.24 0.65 -9.74
C PRO A 96 -9.18 1.75 -10.80
N PHE A 97 -8.94 1.38 -12.05
CA PHE A 97 -8.78 2.33 -13.16
C PHE A 97 -10.02 3.18 -13.46
N TYR A 98 -11.20 2.77 -12.98
CA TYR A 98 -12.45 3.52 -13.13
C TYR A 98 -12.70 4.53 -12.00
N GLU A 99 -11.85 4.56 -10.99
CA GLU A 99 -11.95 5.57 -9.93
C GLU A 99 -11.53 6.94 -10.44
N PRO A 100 -12.25 8.02 -10.08
CA PRO A 100 -11.84 9.37 -10.45
C PRO A 100 -10.56 9.76 -9.73
N LEU A 101 -9.77 10.63 -10.38
CA LEU A 101 -8.59 11.22 -9.75
C LEU A 101 -8.95 11.94 -8.46
N TRP A 102 -8.18 11.64 -7.43
CA TRP A 102 -8.20 12.38 -6.17
C TRP A 102 -6.78 12.63 -5.65
N THR A 103 -6.67 13.61 -4.77
CA THR A 103 -5.44 13.91 -4.04
C THR A 103 -5.76 14.47 -2.66
N SER A 104 -4.83 14.30 -1.72
CA SER A 104 -4.87 14.95 -0.42
C SER A 104 -3.52 15.54 -0.06
N LEU A 105 -3.53 16.73 0.57
CA LEU A 105 -2.37 17.29 1.22
C LEU A 105 -2.58 17.18 2.74
N TYR A 106 -1.57 16.66 3.41
CA TYR A 106 -1.53 16.50 4.87
C TYR A 106 -0.37 17.31 5.45
N ARG A 107 -0.66 18.02 6.53
CA ARG A 107 0.32 18.79 7.29
C ARG A 107 0.63 18.09 8.62
N LYS A 108 1.88 17.67 8.79
CA LYS A 108 2.33 16.80 9.88
C LYS A 108 2.17 17.39 11.27
N ASP A 109 2.48 18.68 11.45
CA ASP A 109 2.52 19.34 12.76
C ASP A 109 1.12 19.66 13.34
N THR A 110 0.09 19.73 12.48
CA THR A 110 -1.27 20.07 12.91
C THR A 110 -2.32 19.01 12.59
N GLY A 111 -1.98 18.04 11.74
CA GLY A 111 -2.96 17.10 11.21
C GLY A 111 -3.93 17.69 10.18
N ALA A 112 -3.78 18.98 9.84
CA ALA A 112 -4.64 19.60 8.84
C ALA A 112 -4.50 18.86 7.50
N THR A 113 -5.65 18.45 6.95
CA THR A 113 -5.70 17.68 5.70
C THR A 113 -6.74 18.26 4.78
N VAL A 114 -6.39 18.48 3.52
CA VAL A 114 -7.34 18.90 2.49
C VAL A 114 -7.36 17.83 1.41
N PHE A 115 -8.54 17.31 1.15
CA PHE A 115 -8.83 16.31 0.12
C PHE A 115 -9.53 16.97 -1.07
N VAL A 116 -9.12 16.59 -2.28
CA VAL A 116 -9.70 17.06 -3.55
C VAL A 116 -9.99 15.86 -4.43
N ARG A 117 -11.16 15.84 -5.08
CA ARG A 117 -11.60 14.78 -5.96
C ARG A 117 -12.23 15.34 -7.22
N TRP A 118 -11.90 14.77 -8.37
CA TRP A 118 -12.64 14.96 -9.61
C TRP A 118 -14.00 14.25 -9.54
N THR A 119 -15.06 14.89 -10.02
CA THR A 119 -16.39 14.29 -10.17
C THR A 119 -17.03 14.76 -11.47
N ALA A 120 -18.12 14.11 -11.90
CA ALA A 120 -18.89 14.54 -13.08
C ALA A 120 -19.35 16.00 -12.98
N ASP A 121 -19.64 16.48 -11.77
CA ASP A 121 -20.08 17.87 -11.50
C ASP A 121 -18.90 18.84 -11.30
N GLY A 122 -17.67 18.41 -11.54
CA GLY A 122 -16.46 19.20 -11.31
C GLY A 122 -15.68 18.75 -10.07
N ILE A 123 -14.95 19.67 -9.45
CA ILE A 123 -14.06 19.37 -8.33
C ILE A 123 -14.82 19.50 -7.01
N LYS A 124 -14.71 18.46 -6.18
CA LYS A 124 -15.15 18.49 -4.77
C LYS A 124 -13.94 18.56 -3.86
N LYS A 125 -14.01 19.43 -2.86
CA LYS A 125 -12.97 19.65 -1.86
C LYS A 125 -13.54 19.47 -0.45
N GLN A 126 -12.73 18.91 0.45
CA GLN A 126 -13.07 18.76 1.86
C GLN A 126 -11.82 18.96 2.72
N ARG A 127 -11.98 19.73 3.79
CA ARG A 127 -10.99 19.87 4.85
C ARG A 127 -11.36 18.96 6.02
N ILE A 128 -10.39 18.22 6.55
CA ILE A 128 -10.53 17.40 7.75
C ILE A 128 -9.36 17.68 8.70
N ASN A 129 -9.57 17.38 9.97
CA ASN A 129 -8.49 17.33 10.94
C ASN A 129 -8.09 15.85 11.14
N ALA A 130 -6.95 15.45 10.56
CA ALA A 130 -6.42 14.10 10.70
C ALA A 130 -5.40 13.97 11.87
N ALA A 131 -5.34 14.95 12.80
CA ALA A 131 -4.59 14.77 14.03
C ALA A 131 -5.18 13.57 14.83
N PRO A 132 -4.34 12.72 15.46
CA PRO A 132 -4.81 11.50 16.11
C PRO A 132 -5.92 11.72 17.13
N GLU A 133 -5.82 12.78 17.93
CA GLU A 133 -6.79 13.13 18.97
C GLU A 133 -8.16 13.56 18.41
N ALA A 134 -8.19 14.07 17.20
CA ALA A 134 -9.42 14.47 16.53
C ALA A 134 -10.04 13.30 15.72
N ILE A 135 -9.24 12.70 14.83
CA ILE A 135 -9.75 11.71 13.84
C ILE A 135 -10.00 10.33 14.47
N MET A 136 -9.26 9.94 15.51
CA MET A 136 -9.42 8.63 16.14
C MET A 136 -10.57 8.60 17.17
N THR A 137 -11.55 9.47 17.00
CA THR A 137 -12.79 9.46 17.76
C THR A 137 -13.96 9.06 16.86
N PRO A 138 -15.01 8.37 17.38
CA PRO A 138 -16.18 8.04 16.58
C PRO A 138 -16.87 9.26 15.91
N ALA A 139 -16.91 10.39 16.61
CA ALA A 139 -17.47 11.62 16.09
C ALA A 139 -16.64 12.22 14.96
N GLY A 140 -15.32 12.40 15.17
CA GLY A 140 -14.42 12.96 14.16
C GLY A 140 -14.31 12.08 12.91
N TRP A 141 -14.29 10.76 13.10
CA TRP A 141 -14.31 9.84 11.96
C TRP A 141 -15.59 9.91 11.15
N LYS A 142 -16.74 9.93 11.82
CA LYS A 142 -18.05 10.02 11.17
C LYS A 142 -18.22 11.34 10.42
N GLU A 143 -17.81 12.45 11.02
CA GLU A 143 -17.81 13.77 10.39
C GLU A 143 -16.93 13.78 9.12
N ALA A 144 -15.69 13.29 9.22
CA ALA A 144 -14.78 13.21 8.09
C ALA A 144 -15.34 12.32 6.96
N ALA A 145 -15.94 11.18 7.28
CA ALA A 145 -16.48 10.24 6.30
C ALA A 145 -17.69 10.76 5.54
N ALA A 146 -18.42 11.73 6.10
CA ALA A 146 -19.63 12.26 5.49
C ALA A 146 -19.42 13.17 4.27
N GLY A 147 -18.17 13.59 4.00
CA GLY A 147 -17.83 14.53 2.93
C GLY A 147 -17.30 13.89 1.66
N ALA A 148 -16.61 14.69 0.85
CA ALA A 148 -16.06 14.29 -0.46
C ALA A 148 -15.03 13.14 -0.39
N ILE A 149 -14.34 12.98 0.74
CA ILE A 149 -13.36 11.92 0.95
C ILE A 149 -14.00 10.52 0.96
N GLY A 150 -15.18 10.37 1.56
CA GLY A 150 -15.97 9.12 1.56
C GLY A 150 -15.13 7.88 1.90
N GLN A 151 -15.17 6.89 1.02
CA GLN A 151 -14.44 5.62 1.18
C GLN A 151 -12.92 5.75 1.21
N ASN A 152 -12.35 6.87 0.72
CA ASN A 152 -10.90 7.10 0.74
C ASN A 152 -10.38 7.55 2.12
N LEU A 153 -11.28 7.80 3.10
CA LEU A 153 -10.89 8.28 4.42
C LEU A 153 -9.86 7.38 5.11
N PHE A 154 -10.08 6.06 5.08
CA PHE A 154 -9.16 5.13 5.71
C PHE A 154 -7.77 5.14 5.04
N SER A 155 -7.71 5.18 3.72
CA SER A 155 -6.44 5.32 2.97
C SER A 155 -5.71 6.60 3.37
N VAL A 156 -6.40 7.73 3.31
CA VAL A 156 -5.79 9.04 3.60
C VAL A 156 -5.31 9.12 5.04
N VAL A 157 -6.15 8.75 6.00
CA VAL A 157 -5.79 8.86 7.43
C VAL A 157 -4.69 7.88 7.80
N SER A 158 -4.84 6.60 7.45
CA SER A 158 -3.88 5.57 7.89
C SER A 158 -2.48 5.77 7.32
N ILE A 159 -2.38 6.17 6.05
CA ILE A 159 -1.07 6.42 5.42
C ILE A 159 -0.47 7.74 5.91
N SER A 160 -1.25 8.82 6.04
CA SER A 160 -0.73 10.11 6.50
C SER A 160 -0.21 10.05 7.94
N LEU A 161 -0.94 9.40 8.84
CA LEU A 161 -0.49 9.18 10.21
C LEU A 161 0.75 8.29 10.30
N ALA A 162 0.79 7.21 9.50
CA ALA A 162 1.98 6.39 9.40
C ALA A 162 3.17 7.18 8.88
N TRP A 163 2.98 7.97 7.82
CA TRP A 163 4.04 8.83 7.28
C TRP A 163 4.59 9.80 8.33
N SER A 164 3.72 10.36 9.18
CA SER A 164 4.13 11.27 10.25
C SER A 164 5.05 10.61 11.29
N ALA A 165 4.99 9.29 11.44
CA ALA A 165 5.85 8.48 12.29
C ALA A 165 7.15 8.00 11.60
N ASN A 166 7.46 8.53 10.41
CA ASN A 166 8.70 8.27 9.66
C ASN A 166 8.95 6.78 9.34
N PRO A 167 8.04 6.09 8.65
CA PRO A 167 8.15 4.67 8.32
C PRO A 167 9.30 4.41 7.33
N SER A 168 9.70 3.13 7.21
CA SER A 168 10.57 2.73 6.11
C SER A 168 9.90 2.95 4.76
N TRP A 169 10.70 3.23 3.71
CA TRP A 169 10.18 3.33 2.35
C TRP A 169 9.49 2.05 1.90
N THR A 170 10.03 0.90 2.27
CA THR A 170 9.48 -0.42 1.95
C THR A 170 8.06 -0.61 2.49
N LEU A 171 7.78 -0.13 3.71
CA LEU A 171 6.43 -0.17 4.28
C LEU A 171 5.48 0.80 3.57
N LEU A 172 5.94 2.03 3.26
CA LEU A 172 5.14 2.98 2.49
C LEU A 172 4.81 2.45 1.09
N TRP A 173 5.77 1.78 0.44
CA TRP A 173 5.55 1.20 -0.88
C TRP A 173 4.55 0.05 -0.85
N ALA A 174 4.59 -0.78 0.19
CA ALA A 174 3.57 -1.80 0.42
C ALA A 174 2.19 -1.16 0.67
N ALA A 175 2.13 -0.06 1.44
CA ALA A 175 0.88 0.68 1.68
C ALA A 175 0.35 1.38 0.41
N SER A 176 1.24 1.84 -0.47
CA SER A 176 0.90 2.35 -1.81
C SER A 176 0.16 1.30 -2.65
N PHE A 177 0.71 0.10 -2.72
CA PHE A 177 0.11 -1.03 -3.44
C PHE A 177 -1.21 -1.51 -2.79
N HIS A 178 -1.23 -1.62 -1.46
CA HIS A 178 -2.40 -2.07 -0.68
C HIS A 178 -3.48 -1.01 -0.53
N ASN A 179 -3.25 0.22 -1.00
CA ASN A 179 -4.14 1.38 -0.91
C ASN A 179 -4.35 1.96 0.50
N HIS A 180 -3.87 1.32 1.55
CA HIS A 180 -3.96 1.82 2.92
C HIS A 180 -2.92 1.15 3.83
N LEU A 181 -2.76 1.67 5.04
CA LEU A 181 -1.95 1.02 6.06
C LEU A 181 -2.84 0.45 7.16
N CYS A 182 -2.79 -0.87 7.34
CA CYS A 182 -3.55 -1.59 8.36
C CYS A 182 -2.67 -2.55 9.15
N PRO A 183 -3.11 -3.06 10.31
CA PRO A 183 -2.32 -4.00 11.12
C PRO A 183 -1.91 -5.28 10.39
N GLY A 184 -2.75 -5.75 9.45
CA GLY A 184 -2.40 -6.91 8.62
C GLY A 184 -1.24 -6.62 7.66
N LEU A 185 -1.16 -5.41 7.09
CA LEU A 185 -0.02 -4.99 6.28
C LEU A 185 1.24 -4.82 7.13
N ASN A 186 1.12 -4.26 8.35
CA ASN A 186 2.21 -4.22 9.33
C ASN A 186 2.72 -5.62 9.66
N ALA A 187 1.84 -6.58 9.93
CA ALA A 187 2.21 -7.98 10.20
C ALA A 187 3.02 -8.57 9.03
N GLY A 188 2.59 -8.35 7.79
CA GLY A 188 3.32 -8.75 6.59
C GLY A 188 4.71 -8.11 6.50
N TYR A 189 4.80 -6.80 6.74
CA TYR A 189 6.08 -6.10 6.75
C TYR A 189 7.03 -6.63 7.83
N PHE A 190 6.55 -6.85 9.07
CA PHE A 190 7.37 -7.39 10.15
C PHE A 190 7.79 -8.83 9.88
N ALA A 191 6.90 -9.66 9.34
CA ALA A 191 7.25 -11.01 8.89
C ALA A 191 8.33 -10.98 7.81
N ALA A 192 8.23 -10.08 6.84
CA ALA A 192 9.26 -9.89 5.83
C ALA A 192 10.62 -9.49 6.44
N MET A 193 10.62 -8.58 7.41
CA MET A 193 11.87 -8.19 8.09
C MET A 193 12.44 -9.35 8.93
N ALA A 194 11.60 -10.10 9.65
CA ALA A 194 12.02 -11.26 10.43
C ALA A 194 12.64 -12.37 9.56
N LEU A 195 12.16 -12.57 8.34
CA LEU A 195 12.68 -13.59 7.41
C LEU A 195 14.12 -13.33 6.96
N LYS A 196 14.61 -12.10 6.99
CA LYS A 196 16.01 -11.79 6.69
C LYS A 196 16.99 -12.54 7.60
N GLU A 197 16.58 -12.77 8.85
CA GLU A 197 17.38 -13.50 9.84
C GLU A 197 16.93 -14.96 9.98
N LYS A 198 15.60 -15.18 10.01
CA LYS A 198 15.02 -16.51 10.25
C LYS A 198 15.16 -17.47 9.07
N LEU A 199 15.12 -16.98 7.85
CA LEU A 199 15.19 -17.80 6.63
C LEU A 199 15.91 -17.06 5.49
N PRO A 200 17.19 -16.66 5.66
CA PRO A 200 17.93 -15.89 4.67
C PRO A 200 18.07 -16.66 3.35
N LEU A 201 17.96 -15.93 2.22
CA LEU A 201 18.20 -16.54 0.91
C LEU A 201 19.69 -16.77 0.68
N GLU A 202 20.03 -17.93 0.12
CA GLU A 202 21.33 -18.30 -0.37
C GLU A 202 21.36 -18.23 -1.92
N LYS A 203 22.53 -18.38 -2.51
CA LYS A 203 22.68 -18.33 -3.97
C LYS A 203 21.81 -19.40 -4.65
N GLY A 204 20.92 -18.97 -5.53
CA GLY A 204 20.00 -19.84 -6.27
C GLY A 204 18.69 -20.15 -5.55
N ASP A 205 18.49 -19.62 -4.35
CA ASP A 205 17.23 -19.72 -3.63
C ASP A 205 16.21 -18.68 -4.13
N ARG A 206 14.94 -19.00 -3.94
CA ARG A 206 13.83 -18.05 -4.07
C ARG A 206 12.81 -18.25 -2.98
N TYR A 207 12.10 -17.22 -2.63
CA TYR A 207 10.93 -17.37 -1.77
C TYR A 207 9.70 -17.83 -2.55
N VAL A 208 8.86 -18.60 -1.85
CA VAL A 208 7.45 -18.82 -2.17
C VAL A 208 6.67 -18.60 -0.88
N PHE A 209 5.68 -17.72 -0.93
CA PHE A 209 4.80 -17.44 0.20
C PHE A 209 3.42 -18.04 -0.02
N VAL A 210 2.90 -18.66 1.03
CA VAL A 210 1.54 -19.17 1.07
C VAL A 210 0.83 -18.48 2.22
N SER A 211 -0.03 -17.52 1.89
CA SER A 211 -0.84 -16.77 2.85
C SER A 211 -2.15 -17.50 3.10
N ALA A 212 -2.29 -18.07 4.27
CA ALA A 212 -3.49 -18.73 4.74
C ALA A 212 -3.71 -18.36 6.22
N PRO A 213 -4.68 -17.51 6.53
CA PRO A 213 -5.71 -16.98 5.63
C PRO A 213 -5.18 -15.90 4.66
N SER A 214 -5.91 -15.72 3.54
CA SER A 214 -5.64 -14.63 2.59
C SER A 214 -6.03 -13.29 3.21
N LYS A 215 -5.03 -12.47 3.57
CA LYS A 215 -5.22 -11.11 4.13
C LYS A 215 -4.08 -10.18 3.71
N CYS A 216 -4.11 -8.96 4.18
CA CYS A 216 -3.21 -7.84 3.82
C CYS A 216 -1.70 -8.16 3.84
N TRP A 217 -1.26 -9.09 4.67
CA TRP A 217 0.15 -9.54 4.70
C TRP A 217 0.62 -10.19 3.40
N ALA A 218 -0.30 -10.75 2.58
CA ALA A 218 0.05 -11.28 1.27
C ALA A 218 0.56 -10.17 0.33
N ASP A 219 -0.06 -9.00 0.36
CA ASP A 219 0.33 -7.85 -0.47
C ASP A 219 1.70 -7.30 -0.06
N ALA A 220 1.99 -7.28 1.24
CA ALA A 220 3.33 -6.91 1.72
C ALA A 220 4.42 -7.82 1.14
N MET A 221 4.18 -9.15 1.12
CA MET A 221 5.16 -10.10 0.56
C MET A 221 5.33 -9.93 -0.94
N GLN A 222 4.26 -9.66 -1.69
CA GLN A 222 4.34 -9.40 -3.13
C GLN A 222 5.23 -8.20 -3.44
N VAL A 223 5.06 -7.11 -2.69
CA VAL A 223 5.82 -5.87 -2.90
C VAL A 223 7.27 -6.01 -2.44
N ILE A 224 7.50 -6.57 -1.24
CA ILE A 224 8.82 -6.57 -0.60
C ILE A 224 9.76 -7.57 -1.26
N TYR A 225 9.25 -8.74 -1.65
CA TYR A 225 10.05 -9.84 -2.19
C TYR A 225 9.76 -10.14 -3.67
N ASP A 226 8.94 -9.30 -4.33
CA ASP A 226 8.56 -9.49 -5.73
C ASP A 226 7.93 -10.87 -6.02
N THR A 227 7.18 -11.40 -5.05
CA THR A 227 6.60 -12.74 -5.08
C THR A 227 5.15 -12.74 -5.51
N THR A 228 4.89 -12.31 -6.75
CA THR A 228 3.54 -12.26 -7.29
C THR A 228 3.03 -13.65 -7.71
N PRO A 229 1.70 -13.86 -7.76
CA PRO A 229 1.09 -15.09 -8.27
C PRO A 229 1.56 -15.44 -9.70
N GLY A 230 1.66 -14.46 -10.59
CA GLY A 230 2.14 -14.64 -11.97
C GLY A 230 3.57 -15.16 -12.08
N LYS A 231 4.40 -14.91 -11.06
CA LYS A 231 5.78 -15.46 -10.95
C LYS A 231 5.83 -16.80 -10.20
N GLY A 232 4.68 -17.33 -9.76
CA GLY A 232 4.62 -18.52 -8.91
C GLY A 232 5.33 -18.33 -7.57
N GLY A 233 5.36 -17.10 -7.06
CA GLY A 233 6.02 -16.74 -5.81
C GLY A 233 5.05 -16.47 -4.66
N GLY A 234 3.79 -16.14 -4.93
CA GLY A 234 2.76 -15.84 -3.95
C GLY A 234 1.49 -16.63 -4.19
N TYR A 235 0.92 -17.17 -3.11
CA TYR A 235 -0.35 -17.89 -3.10
C TYR A 235 -1.17 -17.44 -1.90
N ALA A 236 -2.48 -17.33 -2.07
CA ALA A 236 -3.39 -16.90 -1.04
C ALA A 236 -4.60 -17.84 -0.97
N TYR A 237 -4.91 -18.33 0.23
CA TYR A 237 -6.01 -19.25 0.48
C TYR A 237 -6.98 -18.68 1.51
N ALA A 238 -8.26 -18.81 1.20
CA ALA A 238 -9.33 -18.54 2.16
C ALA A 238 -9.41 -19.73 3.13
N VAL A 239 -8.96 -19.51 4.36
CA VAL A 239 -9.05 -20.46 5.47
C VAL A 239 -9.74 -19.76 6.62
N SER A 240 -10.71 -20.41 7.26
CA SER A 240 -11.42 -19.83 8.39
C SER A 240 -10.55 -19.82 9.66
N ASP A 241 -10.82 -18.87 10.56
CA ASP A 241 -10.11 -18.81 11.85
C ASP A 241 -10.26 -20.12 12.64
N LYS A 242 -11.43 -20.77 12.55
CA LYS A 242 -11.67 -22.08 13.18
C LYS A 242 -10.77 -23.21 12.63
N GLU A 243 -10.51 -23.20 11.31
CA GLU A 243 -9.59 -24.17 10.70
C GLU A 243 -8.15 -23.93 11.11
N LEU A 244 -7.80 -22.68 11.44
CA LEU A 244 -6.45 -22.30 11.89
C LEU A 244 -6.19 -22.64 13.36
N GLU A 245 -7.22 -22.77 14.18
CA GLU A 245 -7.10 -23.10 15.63
C GLU A 245 -6.26 -24.36 15.87
N LYS A 246 -6.40 -25.38 15.03
CA LYS A 246 -5.64 -26.64 15.14
C LYS A 246 -4.12 -26.46 14.95
N TYR A 247 -3.68 -25.34 14.36
CA TYR A 247 -2.28 -24.98 14.13
C TYR A 247 -1.79 -23.89 15.08
N ALA A 248 -2.66 -23.36 15.93
CA ALA A 248 -2.28 -22.32 16.87
C ALA A 248 -1.36 -22.87 17.97
N GLN A 249 -0.40 -22.05 18.38
CA GLN A 249 0.47 -22.33 19.53
C GLN A 249 0.45 -21.13 20.47
N ASN A 250 0.19 -21.40 21.75
CA ASN A 250 0.09 -20.36 22.78
C ASN A 250 -0.87 -19.21 22.39
N GLY A 251 -1.99 -19.53 21.76
CA GLY A 251 -2.99 -18.56 21.30
C GLY A 251 -2.64 -17.82 19.99
N VAL A 252 -1.48 -18.08 19.39
CA VAL A 252 -1.06 -17.46 18.12
C VAL A 252 -1.36 -18.40 16.97
N ALA A 253 -2.26 -17.99 16.09
CA ALA A 253 -2.59 -18.71 14.85
C ALA A 253 -1.64 -18.34 13.70
N PRO A 254 -1.47 -19.25 12.70
CA PRO A 254 -0.70 -18.95 11.51
C PRO A 254 -1.27 -17.79 10.71
N ILE A 255 -0.38 -16.99 10.11
CA ILE A 255 -0.73 -15.99 9.10
C ILE A 255 -0.18 -16.36 7.72
N MET A 256 0.96 -17.04 7.68
CA MET A 256 1.58 -17.47 6.43
C MET A 256 2.60 -18.58 6.63
N MET A 257 2.90 -19.25 5.52
CA MET A 257 4.06 -20.12 5.37
C MET A 257 5.04 -19.44 4.41
N ALA A 258 6.29 -19.30 4.83
CA ALA A 258 7.39 -18.85 3.98
C ALA A 258 8.27 -20.05 3.62
N LEU A 259 8.47 -20.25 2.32
CA LEU A 259 9.28 -21.33 1.76
C LEU A 259 10.51 -20.74 1.08
N ARG A 260 11.69 -21.26 1.40
CA ARG A 260 12.94 -21.02 0.70
C ARG A 260 13.22 -22.22 -0.21
N VAL A 261 13.08 -22.03 -1.52
CA VAL A 261 13.15 -23.12 -2.51
C VAL A 261 14.39 -23.01 -3.36
N ASN A 262 15.16 -24.09 -3.43
CA ASN A 262 16.27 -24.27 -4.35
C ASN A 262 16.04 -25.51 -5.22
N LYS A 263 15.57 -25.29 -6.45
CA LYS A 263 15.27 -26.39 -7.37
C LYS A 263 16.51 -27.17 -7.81
N LYS A 264 17.68 -26.49 -7.92
CA LYS A 264 18.93 -27.13 -8.36
C LYS A 264 19.42 -28.16 -7.33
N ASN A 265 19.23 -27.86 -6.05
CA ASN A 265 19.68 -28.70 -4.94
C ASN A 265 18.55 -29.56 -4.36
N ASP A 266 17.39 -29.60 -5.02
CA ASP A 266 16.16 -30.28 -4.55
C ASP A 266 15.83 -29.97 -3.08
N ARG A 267 15.95 -28.68 -2.67
CA ARG A 267 15.76 -28.24 -1.29
C ARG A 267 14.56 -27.32 -1.18
N CYS A 268 13.78 -27.50 -0.12
CA CYS A 268 12.75 -26.59 0.33
C CYS A 268 12.78 -26.52 1.84
N ASP A 269 13.28 -25.42 2.38
CA ASP A 269 13.20 -25.12 3.81
C ASP A 269 12.08 -24.14 4.04
N GLY A 270 11.43 -24.16 5.20
CA GLY A 270 10.36 -23.22 5.45
C GLY A 270 10.08 -22.99 6.92
N VAL A 271 9.32 -21.91 7.13
CA VAL A 271 8.78 -21.53 8.43
C VAL A 271 7.31 -21.18 8.31
N VAL A 272 6.53 -21.58 9.31
CA VAL A 272 5.16 -21.07 9.51
C VAL A 272 5.25 -19.94 10.52
N LEU A 273 4.74 -18.78 10.15
CA LEU A 273 4.75 -17.58 10.97
C LEU A 273 3.33 -17.25 11.46
N GLY A 274 3.25 -16.85 12.70
CA GLY A 274 2.07 -16.25 13.32
C GLY A 274 2.33 -14.80 13.71
N PHE A 275 1.26 -14.07 14.04
CA PHE A 275 1.32 -12.72 14.56
C PHE A 275 0.57 -12.64 15.88
N ASP A 276 1.26 -12.23 16.94
CA ASP A 276 0.74 -12.19 18.31
C ASP A 276 -0.16 -10.97 18.51
N TRP A 277 -1.43 -11.14 18.16
CA TRP A 277 -2.44 -10.09 18.27
C TRP A 277 -2.65 -9.62 19.70
N ASP A 278 -2.54 -10.51 20.71
CA ASP A 278 -2.76 -10.15 22.10
C ASP A 278 -1.70 -9.18 22.59
N LYS A 279 -0.43 -9.42 22.25
CA LYS A 279 0.63 -8.47 22.54
C LYS A 279 0.43 -7.14 21.80
N VAL A 280 -0.03 -7.18 20.54
CA VAL A 280 -0.30 -5.96 19.78
C VAL A 280 -1.43 -5.15 20.40
N PHE A 281 -2.54 -5.77 20.79
CA PHE A 281 -3.63 -5.09 21.48
C PHE A 281 -3.16 -4.47 22.81
N ALA A 282 -2.42 -5.22 23.61
CA ALA A 282 -1.85 -4.73 24.87
C ALA A 282 -0.91 -3.53 24.64
N ALA A 283 0.01 -3.62 23.67
CA ALA A 283 0.98 -2.55 23.37
C ALA A 283 0.32 -1.29 22.78
N THR A 284 -0.77 -1.44 22.04
CA THR A 284 -1.44 -0.32 21.38
C THR A 284 -2.60 0.28 22.18
N GLY A 285 -3.04 -0.41 23.24
CA GLY A 285 -4.19 0.00 24.06
C GLY A 285 -5.49 0.06 23.24
N VAL A 286 -5.63 -0.86 22.28
CA VAL A 286 -6.85 -1.09 21.51
C VAL A 286 -7.45 -2.42 21.99
N SER A 287 -8.74 -2.45 22.28
CA SER A 287 -9.41 -3.69 22.68
C SER A 287 -9.78 -4.56 21.46
N LYS A 288 -9.89 -5.87 21.69
CA LYS A 288 -10.42 -6.80 20.67
C LYS A 288 -11.86 -6.45 20.26
N ASP A 289 -12.67 -5.95 21.20
CA ASP A 289 -14.07 -5.58 20.94
C ASP A 289 -14.16 -4.36 20.02
N GLU A 290 -13.32 -3.34 20.23
CA GLU A 290 -13.25 -2.19 19.31
C GLU A 290 -12.78 -2.61 17.92
N PHE A 291 -11.76 -3.48 17.85
CA PHE A 291 -11.21 -3.96 16.60
C PHE A 291 -12.19 -4.79 15.77
N ASN A 292 -13.01 -5.60 16.43
CA ASN A 292 -13.99 -6.53 15.85
C ASN A 292 -15.43 -6.01 15.93
N ALA A 293 -15.65 -4.77 16.34
CA ALA A 293 -16.98 -4.20 16.42
C ALA A 293 -17.76 -4.41 15.10
N PRO A 294 -19.00 -4.93 15.13
CA PRO A 294 -19.69 -5.32 13.90
C PRO A 294 -20.15 -4.13 13.07
N ASN A 295 -20.28 -2.96 13.67
CA ASN A 295 -20.82 -1.78 13.05
C ASN A 295 -20.10 -0.50 13.50
N GLY A 296 -20.28 0.58 12.72
CA GLY A 296 -19.75 1.89 13.04
C GLY A 296 -18.28 2.09 12.67
N PRO A 297 -17.67 3.18 13.12
CA PRO A 297 -16.30 3.55 12.73
C PRO A 297 -15.21 2.88 13.56
N LEU A 298 -15.52 2.26 14.71
CA LEU A 298 -14.55 1.70 15.65
C LEU A 298 -13.56 0.74 14.98
N PRO A 299 -13.97 -0.20 14.11
CA PRO A 299 -13.01 -1.09 13.44
C PRO A 299 -11.97 -0.35 12.60
N MET A 300 -12.36 0.73 11.91
CA MET A 300 -11.43 1.51 11.08
C MET A 300 -10.51 2.37 11.95
N ILE A 301 -11.07 3.00 12.98
CA ILE A 301 -10.31 3.77 13.98
C ILE A 301 -9.27 2.88 14.66
N SER A 302 -9.66 1.71 15.13
CA SER A 302 -8.80 0.74 15.80
C SER A 302 -7.65 0.29 14.89
N ARG A 303 -7.94 -0.02 13.63
CA ARG A 303 -6.92 -0.38 12.63
C ARG A 303 -5.95 0.76 12.35
N ALA A 304 -6.43 1.98 12.18
CA ALA A 304 -5.58 3.16 11.99
C ALA A 304 -4.70 3.42 13.21
N LYS A 305 -5.26 3.33 14.43
CA LYS A 305 -4.56 3.53 15.69
C LYS A 305 -3.46 2.49 15.92
N ILE A 306 -3.76 1.21 15.72
CA ILE A 306 -2.78 0.13 15.82
C ILE A 306 -1.63 0.40 14.83
N SER A 307 -1.94 0.61 13.56
CA SER A 307 -0.93 0.78 12.53
C SER A 307 -0.02 1.98 12.80
N TRP A 308 -0.59 3.12 13.18
CA TRP A 308 0.18 4.31 13.54
C TRP A 308 1.12 4.04 14.71
N LYS A 309 0.65 3.41 15.79
CA LYS A 309 1.46 3.08 16.97
C LYS A 309 2.57 2.08 16.65
N LEU A 310 2.29 1.06 15.83
CA LEU A 310 3.29 0.08 15.40
C LEU A 310 4.38 0.74 14.55
N VAL A 311 4.03 1.66 13.65
CA VAL A 311 5.03 2.40 12.86
C VAL A 311 5.91 3.28 13.74
N GLY A 312 5.36 3.90 14.78
CA GLY A 312 6.11 4.74 15.73
C GLY A 312 6.97 3.96 16.73
N ALA A 313 6.79 2.63 16.84
CA ALA A 313 7.57 1.80 17.75
C ALA A 313 8.88 1.31 17.10
N PRO A 314 9.93 1.01 17.88
CA PRO A 314 11.15 0.40 17.38
C PRO A 314 10.89 -0.91 16.63
N LEU A 315 11.64 -1.16 15.54
CA LEU A 315 11.44 -2.36 14.73
C LEU A 315 11.64 -3.64 15.54
N GLU A 316 12.63 -3.69 16.42
CA GLU A 316 12.93 -4.84 17.28
C GLU A 316 11.73 -5.21 18.15
N THR A 317 11.03 -4.21 18.69
CA THR A 317 9.78 -4.42 19.44
C THR A 317 8.73 -5.06 18.55
N ASN A 318 8.55 -4.55 17.36
CA ASN A 318 7.56 -5.07 16.41
C ASN A 318 7.89 -6.49 15.90
N LEU A 319 9.18 -6.81 15.73
CA LEU A 319 9.62 -8.16 15.36
C LEU A 319 9.28 -9.20 16.44
N SER A 320 9.19 -8.79 17.71
CA SER A 320 8.77 -9.70 18.80
C SER A 320 7.33 -10.18 18.71
N TYR A 321 6.49 -9.54 17.89
CA TYR A 321 5.12 -9.98 17.61
C TYR A 321 5.05 -11.08 16.54
N ILE A 322 6.15 -11.33 15.81
CA ILE A 322 6.25 -12.41 14.81
C ILE A 322 6.72 -13.68 15.50
N VAL A 323 5.82 -14.65 15.58
CA VAL A 323 6.07 -15.94 16.21
C VAL A 323 6.37 -16.99 15.14
N GLU A 324 7.46 -17.72 15.32
CA GLU A 324 7.76 -18.90 14.52
C GLU A 324 7.01 -20.10 15.12
N LEU A 325 5.96 -20.55 14.45
CA LEU A 325 5.11 -21.65 14.92
C LEU A 325 5.68 -23.01 14.53
N LYS A 326 6.27 -23.12 13.36
CA LYS A 326 6.86 -24.38 12.87
C LYS A 326 8.01 -24.07 11.93
N ARG A 327 9.08 -24.85 12.06
CA ARG A 327 10.18 -24.88 11.08
C ARG A 327 10.27 -26.28 10.49
N PHE A 328 10.59 -26.39 9.21
CA PHE A 328 10.67 -27.66 8.52
C PHE A 328 11.71 -27.63 7.40
N LEU A 329 12.18 -28.82 7.05
CA LEU A 329 13.10 -29.08 5.94
C LEU A 329 12.45 -30.10 5.02
N GLY A 330 12.67 -29.95 3.70
CA GLY A 330 12.10 -30.87 2.74
C GLY A 330 12.70 -30.74 1.34
N LYS A 331 12.15 -31.50 0.41
CA LYS A 331 12.49 -31.44 -1.01
C LYS A 331 11.74 -30.31 -1.71
N ALA A 332 12.25 -29.87 -2.85
CA ALA A 332 11.62 -28.80 -3.65
C ALA A 332 10.15 -29.10 -4.05
N SER A 333 9.77 -30.38 -4.14
CA SER A 333 8.40 -30.83 -4.37
C SER A 333 7.41 -30.42 -3.25
N LEU A 334 7.90 -30.16 -2.03
CA LEU A 334 7.06 -29.72 -0.91
C LEU A 334 6.38 -28.36 -1.21
N ALA A 335 7.06 -27.47 -1.91
CA ALA A 335 6.46 -26.21 -2.35
C ALA A 335 5.24 -26.43 -3.26
N ASN A 336 5.30 -27.44 -4.15
CA ASN A 336 4.17 -27.77 -5.01
C ASN A 336 3.00 -28.39 -4.26
N MET A 337 3.25 -29.05 -3.12
CA MET A 337 2.22 -29.61 -2.24
C MET A 337 1.56 -28.50 -1.42
N ALA A 338 2.35 -27.61 -0.84
CA ALA A 338 1.87 -26.50 -0.01
C ALA A 338 0.94 -25.53 -0.75
N VAL A 339 1.06 -25.43 -2.08
CA VAL A 339 0.20 -24.55 -2.89
C VAL A 339 -1.05 -25.21 -3.47
N LYS A 340 -1.35 -26.44 -3.09
CA LYS A 340 -2.51 -27.21 -3.66
C LYS A 340 -3.69 -27.39 -2.70
N GLY A 341 -3.58 -27.01 -1.46
CA GLY A 341 -4.62 -27.23 -0.47
C GLY A 341 -4.29 -26.56 0.86
N ASP A 342 -4.66 -27.20 2.00
CA ASP A 342 -4.27 -26.72 3.32
C ASP A 342 -2.73 -26.74 3.46
N PRO A 343 -2.06 -25.57 3.40
CA PRO A 343 -0.60 -25.53 3.37
C PRO A 343 0.02 -26.03 4.69
N TYR A 344 -0.69 -25.89 5.79
CA TYR A 344 -0.17 -26.23 7.12
C TYR A 344 -0.20 -27.72 7.36
N ALA A 345 -1.24 -28.44 6.91
CA ALA A 345 -1.32 -29.89 6.98
C ALA A 345 -0.11 -30.60 6.34
N VAL A 346 0.44 -30.01 5.29
CA VAL A 346 1.60 -30.57 4.57
C VAL A 346 2.86 -30.67 5.45
N VAL A 347 2.96 -29.85 6.50
CA VAL A 347 4.16 -29.75 7.34
C VAL A 347 3.90 -29.99 8.82
N TRP A 348 2.63 -30.01 9.26
CA TRP A 348 2.32 -30.04 10.70
C TRP A 348 2.50 -31.43 11.32
N ASP A 349 2.14 -32.47 10.58
CA ASP A 349 2.16 -33.87 11.05
C ASP A 349 3.44 -34.63 10.65
N LYS A 350 4.50 -33.92 10.27
CA LYS A 350 5.80 -34.49 9.85
C LYS A 350 6.87 -34.29 10.89
#